data_f1d25d678fe7326174b76ac20ea946b9
#
_entry.id   f1d25d678fe7326174b76ac20ea946b9
#
_cell.length_a   1.000
_cell.length_b   1.000
_cell.length_c   1.000
_cell.angle_alpha   90.00
_cell.angle_beta   90.00
_cell.angle_gamma   90.00
#
_symmetry.space_group_name_H-M   'P 1'
#
loop_
_entity.id
_entity.type
_entity.pdbx_description
1 polymer ?
#
loop_
_entity_poly.entity_id
_entity_poly.type
_entity_poly.pdbx_seq_one_letter_code
_entity_poly.pdbx_strand_id
1 'polypeptide(L)'
;MIMETLNIFNSIYFFIAFVIAAAFMLTMTIKAMGEVQEPRIQETRNDVQKQTNNVHFYVAREKSGALWLYMGKPIRTSVGFLSSHYCRFLGIGEEFSQYGLNIHDFDNLKWEDEPVEVYINFKD
;
A
#
# COMPACT_ATOMS: atom_id res chain seq x y z
N MET A 1 -59.14 21.94 -23.89
CA MET A 1 -58.22 22.91 -23.23
C MET A 1 -58.05 22.66 -21.75
N ILE A 2 -59.06 22.40 -20.95
CA ILE A 2 -58.93 22.20 -19.50
C ILE A 2 -58.27 20.86 -19.15
N MET A 3 -58.42 19.82 -19.95
CA MET A 3 -57.80 18.50 -19.71
C MET A 3 -56.28 18.47 -20.00
N GLU A 4 -55.80 19.26 -20.93
CA GLU A 4 -54.37 19.33 -21.24
C GLU A 4 -53.59 20.09 -20.19
N THR A 5 -54.15 21.17 -19.64
CA THR A 5 -53.54 21.92 -18.55
C THR A 5 -53.47 21.10 -17.26
N LEU A 6 -54.48 20.27 -16.96
CA LEU A 6 -54.48 19.40 -15.80
C LEU A 6 -53.40 18.31 -15.89
N ASN A 7 -53.12 17.84 -17.08
CA ASN A 7 -52.10 16.82 -17.31
C ASN A 7 -50.66 17.38 -17.14
N ILE A 8 -50.45 18.61 -17.55
CA ILE A 8 -49.16 19.32 -17.38
C ILE A 8 -48.89 19.60 -15.89
N PHE A 9 -49.90 20.05 -15.14
CA PHE A 9 -49.75 20.27 -13.71
C PHE A 9 -49.45 18.98 -12.95
N ASN A 10 -50.11 17.88 -13.29
CA ASN A 10 -49.82 16.58 -12.68
C ASN A 10 -48.39 16.09 -12.98
N SER A 11 -47.90 16.32 -14.18
CA SER A 11 -46.56 15.98 -14.59
C SER A 11 -45.49 16.78 -13.80
N ILE A 12 -45.74 18.08 -13.61
CA ILE A 12 -44.83 18.96 -12.85
C ILE A 12 -44.78 18.57 -11.37
N TYR A 13 -45.91 18.27 -10.75
CA TYR A 13 -45.93 17.80 -9.36
C TYR A 13 -45.21 16.46 -9.18
N PHE A 14 -45.29 15.55 -10.15
CA PHE A 14 -44.60 14.29 -10.13
C PHE A 14 -43.07 14.50 -10.22
N PHE A 15 -42.61 15.41 -11.05
CA PHE A 15 -41.20 15.78 -11.19
C PHE A 15 -40.64 16.40 -9.90
N ILE A 16 -41.38 17.33 -9.30
CA ILE A 16 -40.95 17.99 -8.05
C ILE A 16 -40.88 16.98 -6.92
N ALA A 17 -41.85 16.08 -6.78
CA ALA A 17 -41.84 15.02 -5.77
C ALA A 17 -40.68 14.06 -5.96
N PHE A 18 -40.33 13.74 -7.20
CA PHE A 18 -39.18 12.87 -7.51
C PHE A 18 -37.83 13.52 -7.15
N VAL A 19 -37.68 14.81 -7.46
CA VAL A 19 -36.43 15.55 -7.12
C VAL A 19 -36.27 15.66 -5.60
N ILE A 20 -37.35 15.91 -4.86
CA ILE A 20 -37.29 15.97 -3.38
C ILE A 20 -36.97 14.61 -2.80
N ALA A 21 -37.52 13.52 -3.31
CA ALA A 21 -37.22 12.17 -2.87
C ALA A 21 -35.77 11.78 -3.15
N ALA A 22 -35.24 12.13 -4.32
CA ALA A 22 -33.85 11.90 -4.69
C ALA A 22 -32.88 12.70 -3.80
N ALA A 23 -33.17 13.96 -3.50
CA ALA A 23 -32.39 14.78 -2.59
C ALA A 23 -32.38 14.22 -1.16
N PHE A 24 -33.51 13.73 -0.70
CA PHE A 24 -33.63 13.11 0.64
C PHE A 24 -32.83 11.82 0.73
N MET A 25 -32.88 10.98 -0.31
CA MET A 25 -32.07 9.76 -0.38
C MET A 25 -30.58 10.08 -0.39
N LEU A 26 -30.16 11.11 -1.11
CA LEU A 26 -28.76 11.54 -1.15
C LEU A 26 -28.27 12.03 0.22
N THR A 27 -29.07 12.80 0.94
CA THR A 27 -28.71 13.28 2.28
C THR A 27 -28.65 12.14 3.31
N MET A 28 -29.54 11.14 3.20
CA MET A 28 -29.48 9.95 4.03
C MET A 28 -28.23 9.12 3.78
N THR A 29 -27.83 8.98 2.52
CA THR A 29 -26.61 8.25 2.15
C THR A 29 -25.35 8.95 2.68
N ILE A 30 -25.29 10.27 2.59
CA ILE A 30 -24.17 11.06 3.13
C ILE A 30 -24.12 10.95 4.66
N LYS A 31 -25.28 10.95 5.33
CA LYS A 31 -25.34 10.80 6.79
C LYS A 31 -24.95 9.40 7.27
N ALA A 32 -25.33 8.36 6.51
CA ALA A 32 -24.90 6.99 6.77
C ALA A 32 -23.39 6.80 6.50
N MET A 33 -22.80 7.52 5.54
CA MET A 33 -21.35 7.52 5.29
C MET A 33 -20.58 8.38 6.30
N GLY A 34 -21.23 9.32 6.99
CA GLY A 34 -20.62 10.15 8.04
C GLY A 34 -20.37 9.42 9.36
N GLU A 35 -20.96 8.24 9.56
CA GLU A 35 -20.68 7.33 10.69
C GLU A 35 -19.73 6.18 10.32
N VAL A 36 -18.93 6.33 9.28
CA VAL A 36 -17.69 5.57 9.20
C VAL A 36 -16.85 6.09 10.36
N GLN A 37 -16.91 5.38 11.49
CA GLN A 37 -15.95 5.52 12.56
C GLN A 37 -14.59 5.60 11.89
N GLU A 38 -13.93 6.73 11.99
CA GLU A 38 -12.50 6.79 11.71
C GLU A 38 -11.87 5.63 12.45
N PRO A 39 -11.32 4.63 11.78
CA PRO A 39 -10.55 3.63 12.48
C PRO A 39 -9.52 4.43 13.27
N ARG A 40 -9.39 4.11 14.54
CA ARG A 40 -8.49 4.76 15.51
C ARG A 40 -7.06 4.82 14.95
N ILE A 41 -6.84 5.76 14.04
CA ILE A 41 -5.52 6.06 13.47
C ILE A 41 -4.58 6.58 14.58
N GLN A 42 -5.13 7.03 15.70
CA GLN A 42 -4.32 7.51 16.82
C GLN A 42 -3.59 6.38 17.57
N GLU A 43 -4.15 5.19 17.67
CA GLU A 43 -3.49 4.05 18.32
C GLU A 43 -2.36 3.50 17.42
N THR A 44 -2.61 3.44 16.12
CA THR A 44 -1.60 3.03 15.12
C THR A 44 -0.48 4.06 14.98
N ARG A 45 -0.74 5.35 15.23
CA ARG A 45 0.28 6.40 15.16
C ARG A 45 1.29 6.32 16.30
N ASN A 46 0.84 5.90 17.49
CA ASN A 46 1.74 5.70 18.63
C ASN A 46 2.57 4.41 18.47
N ASP A 47 2.01 3.38 17.85
CA ASP A 47 2.75 2.14 17.57
C ASP A 47 3.74 2.32 16.42
N VAL A 48 3.42 3.15 15.42
CA VAL A 48 4.36 3.51 14.34
C VAL A 48 5.51 4.39 14.86
N GLN A 49 5.29 5.23 15.87
CA GLN A 49 6.36 6.03 16.46
C GLN A 49 7.27 5.23 17.42
N LYS A 50 6.80 4.09 17.92
CA LYS A 50 7.61 3.18 18.75
C LYS A 50 8.29 2.08 17.94
N GLN A 51 7.89 1.89 16.70
CA GLN A 51 8.67 1.14 15.72
C GLN A 51 9.87 2.02 15.33
N THR A 52 10.90 1.92 16.15
CA THR A 52 12.26 2.38 15.82
C THR A 52 12.52 2.22 14.33
N ASN A 53 13.23 3.15 13.73
CA ASN A 53 13.67 3.29 12.34
C ASN A 53 14.27 2.02 11.69
N ASN A 54 13.83 0.84 12.07
CA ASN A 54 14.27 -0.43 11.52
C ASN A 54 13.48 -0.70 10.23
N VAL A 55 14.06 -0.36 9.13
CA VAL A 55 13.51 -0.72 7.82
C VAL A 55 14.00 -2.13 7.49
N HIS A 56 13.07 -2.99 7.07
CA HIS A 56 13.34 -4.35 6.67
C HIS A 56 13.89 -4.37 5.25
N PHE A 57 15.00 -5.02 5.07
CA PHE A 57 15.63 -5.27 3.77
C PHE A 57 15.89 -6.77 3.62
N TYR A 58 16.17 -7.19 2.41
CA TYR A 58 16.47 -8.58 2.09
C TYR A 58 17.73 -8.64 1.25
N VAL A 59 18.64 -9.54 1.65
CA VAL A 59 19.82 -9.88 0.89
C VAL A 59 19.60 -11.21 0.18
N ALA A 60 19.85 -11.26 -1.09
CA ALA A 60 19.78 -12.48 -1.88
C ALA A 60 21.07 -12.65 -2.70
N ARG A 61 21.51 -13.88 -2.88
CA ARG A 61 22.60 -14.21 -3.79
C ARG A 61 22.04 -14.64 -5.11
N GLU A 62 22.42 -13.95 -6.15
CA GLU A 62 22.08 -14.29 -7.52
C GLU A 62 22.79 -15.56 -7.99
N LYS A 63 22.26 -16.17 -9.03
CA LYS A 63 22.84 -17.35 -9.67
C LYS A 63 24.27 -17.09 -10.18
N SER A 64 24.61 -15.84 -10.52
CA SER A 64 25.94 -15.37 -10.88
C SER A 64 26.93 -15.34 -9.72
N GLY A 65 26.44 -15.48 -8.46
CA GLY A 65 27.22 -15.32 -7.24
C GLY A 65 27.18 -13.91 -6.65
N ALA A 66 26.63 -12.92 -7.34
CA ALA A 66 26.50 -11.56 -6.86
C ALA A 66 25.49 -11.48 -5.71
N LEU A 67 25.80 -10.66 -4.70
CA LEU A 67 24.87 -10.32 -3.60
C LEU A 67 24.09 -9.08 -3.96
N TRP A 68 22.80 -9.12 -3.72
CA TRP A 68 21.86 -8.05 -4.02
C TRP A 68 21.02 -7.69 -2.81
N LEU A 69 20.80 -6.39 -2.63
CA LEU A 69 20.00 -5.83 -1.54
C LEU A 69 18.66 -5.31 -2.09
N TYR A 70 17.56 -5.73 -1.45
CA TYR A 70 16.19 -5.38 -1.82
C TYR A 70 15.41 -4.77 -0.66
N MET A 71 14.60 -3.77 -1.00
CA MET A 71 13.54 -3.29 -0.11
C MET A 71 12.30 -4.16 -0.30
N GLY A 72 12.11 -5.16 0.53
CA GLY A 72 11.06 -6.17 0.40
C GLY A 72 11.58 -7.51 -0.13
N LYS A 73 10.87 -8.59 0.18
CA LYS A 73 11.29 -9.94 -0.17
C LYS A 73 11.20 -10.17 -1.68
N PRO A 74 12.34 -10.43 -2.37
CA PRO A 74 12.32 -10.69 -3.81
C PRO A 74 11.79 -12.09 -4.10
N ILE A 75 11.31 -12.28 -5.31
CA ILE A 75 10.78 -13.56 -5.79
C ILE A 75 11.85 -14.24 -6.64
N ARG A 76 12.19 -15.49 -6.27
CA ARG A 76 13.11 -16.30 -7.06
C ARG A 76 12.43 -16.81 -8.33
N THR A 77 13.13 -16.73 -9.43
CA THR A 77 12.74 -17.30 -10.73
C THR A 77 13.82 -18.26 -11.24
N SER A 78 13.60 -18.88 -12.38
CA SER A 78 14.61 -19.73 -13.01
C SER A 78 15.87 -19.02 -13.43
N VAL A 79 15.81 -17.70 -13.62
CA VAL A 79 16.91 -16.88 -14.15
C VAL A 79 17.53 -15.93 -13.13
N GLY A 80 16.86 -15.61 -12.04
CA GLY A 80 17.33 -14.65 -11.04
C GLY A 80 16.23 -14.27 -10.06
N PHE A 81 16.54 -13.33 -9.18
CA PHE A 81 15.53 -12.72 -8.32
C PHE A 81 14.86 -11.53 -9.02
N LEU A 82 13.53 -11.50 -8.97
CA LEU A 82 12.76 -10.38 -9.48
C LEU A 82 12.39 -9.43 -8.35
N SER A 83 12.63 -8.16 -8.57
CA SER A 83 12.00 -7.10 -7.79
C SER A 83 10.56 -6.92 -8.27
N SER A 84 9.62 -7.01 -7.34
CA SER A 84 8.21 -6.69 -7.60
C SER A 84 7.93 -5.21 -7.40
N HIS A 85 6.68 -4.79 -7.64
CA HIS A 85 6.26 -3.41 -7.38
C HIS A 85 6.52 -2.97 -5.92
N TYR A 86 6.54 -3.93 -5.00
CA TYR A 86 6.79 -3.75 -3.56
C TYR A 86 8.22 -4.12 -3.14
N CYS A 87 9.04 -4.57 -4.07
CA CYS A 87 10.39 -5.01 -3.81
C CYS A 87 11.36 -4.22 -4.71
N ARG A 88 11.96 -3.19 -4.15
CA ARG A 88 12.90 -2.34 -4.87
C ARG A 88 14.33 -2.86 -4.70
N PHE A 89 15.05 -3.00 -5.81
CA PHE A 89 16.50 -3.18 -5.78
C PHE A 89 17.18 -1.91 -5.23
N LEU A 90 18.09 -2.08 -4.29
CA LEU A 90 18.78 -0.95 -3.64
C LEU A 90 20.26 -0.91 -3.92
N GLY A 91 20.91 -2.07 -4.10
CA GLY A 91 22.34 -2.10 -4.33
C GLY A 91 22.90 -3.50 -4.46
N ILE A 92 24.15 -3.57 -4.85
CA ILE A 92 24.98 -4.79 -4.93
C ILE A 92 25.91 -4.91 -3.75
N GLY A 93 26.53 -6.08 -3.56
CA GLY A 93 27.35 -6.38 -2.39
C GLY A 93 28.44 -5.35 -2.07
N GLU A 94 29.04 -4.73 -3.07
CA GLU A 94 30.06 -3.69 -2.92
C GLU A 94 29.50 -2.41 -2.23
N GLU A 95 28.20 -2.17 -2.33
CA GLU A 95 27.51 -1.01 -1.75
C GLU A 95 26.98 -1.28 -0.34
N PHE A 96 27.07 -2.51 0.16
CA PHE A 96 26.49 -2.92 1.45
C PHE A 96 26.99 -2.09 2.63
N SER A 97 28.25 -1.67 2.59
CA SER A 97 28.85 -0.83 3.64
C SER A 97 28.14 0.52 3.81
N GLN A 98 27.54 1.07 2.74
CA GLN A 98 26.76 2.32 2.79
C GLN A 98 25.50 2.16 3.65
N TYR A 99 25.00 0.94 3.77
CA TYR A 99 23.84 0.57 4.57
C TYR A 99 24.23 0.01 5.95
N GLY A 100 25.52 0.05 6.30
CA GLY A 100 26.02 -0.52 7.55
C GLY A 100 26.04 -2.05 7.58
N LEU A 101 25.96 -2.70 6.42
CA LEU A 101 26.03 -4.15 6.28
C LEU A 101 27.47 -4.58 5.95
N ASN A 102 27.90 -5.70 6.53
CA ASN A 102 29.16 -6.33 6.16
C ASN A 102 28.90 -7.43 5.12
N ILE A 103 29.49 -7.30 3.94
CA ILE A 103 29.33 -8.28 2.86
C ILE A 103 29.74 -9.70 3.28
N HIS A 104 30.74 -9.83 4.15
CA HIS A 104 31.24 -11.12 4.61
C HIS A 104 30.24 -11.89 5.49
N ASP A 105 29.24 -11.24 6.05
CA ASP A 105 28.18 -11.91 6.80
C ASP A 105 27.32 -12.83 5.91
N PHE A 106 27.42 -12.64 4.58
CA PHE A 106 26.67 -13.38 3.58
C PHE A 106 27.52 -14.33 2.74
N ASP A 107 28.77 -14.60 3.13
CA ASP A 107 29.68 -15.47 2.38
C ASP A 107 29.11 -16.89 2.20
N ASN A 108 28.36 -17.37 3.17
CA ASN A 108 27.72 -18.71 3.17
C ASN A 108 26.35 -18.74 2.47
N LEU A 109 25.77 -17.58 2.12
CA LEU A 109 24.48 -17.50 1.43
C LEU A 109 24.64 -18.03 -0.01
N LYS A 110 23.80 -18.99 -0.39
CA LYS A 110 23.80 -19.60 -1.72
C LYS A 110 22.62 -19.12 -2.56
N TRP A 111 22.70 -19.32 -3.86
CA TRP A 111 21.60 -19.07 -4.76
C TRP A 111 20.31 -19.83 -4.38
N GLU A 112 20.44 -21.05 -3.89
CA GLU A 112 19.34 -21.93 -3.50
C GLU A 112 18.69 -21.52 -2.18
N ASP A 113 19.36 -20.68 -1.40
CA ASP A 113 18.86 -20.25 -0.09
C ASP A 113 17.79 -19.17 -0.24
N GLU A 114 16.88 -19.09 0.72
CA GLU A 114 15.92 -18.01 0.81
C GLU A 114 16.63 -16.67 1.08
N PRO A 115 16.08 -15.55 0.55
CA PRO A 115 16.59 -14.23 0.88
C PRO A 115 16.64 -14.00 2.38
N VAL A 116 17.76 -13.48 2.87
CA VAL A 116 17.98 -13.21 4.30
C VAL A 116 17.42 -11.83 4.64
N GLU A 117 16.58 -11.78 5.66
CA GLU A 117 16.08 -10.53 6.20
C GLU A 117 17.15 -9.82 7.01
N VAL A 118 17.35 -8.54 6.76
CA VAL A 118 18.31 -7.68 7.47
C VAL A 118 17.62 -6.39 7.93
N TYR A 119 18.09 -5.86 9.05
CA TYR A 119 17.58 -4.62 9.63
C TYR A 119 18.65 -3.54 9.53
N ILE A 120 18.29 -2.43 8.92
CA ILE A 120 19.18 -1.29 8.79
C ILE A 120 18.69 -0.18 9.71
N ASN A 121 19.56 0.21 10.64
CA ASN A 121 19.33 1.37 11.47
C ASN A 121 19.94 2.58 10.77
N PHE A 122 19.10 3.42 10.21
CA PHE A 122 19.56 4.74 9.79
C PHE A 122 19.80 5.58 11.05
N LYS A 123 21.07 5.80 11.39
CA LYS A 123 21.42 6.79 12.40
C LYS A 123 21.23 8.17 11.78
N ASP A 124 20.35 8.95 12.38
CA ASP A 124 20.19 10.36 12.08
C ASP A 124 21.51 11.12 12.36
#